data_fab460b056dec50c4b94428da88e5d8b
#
_entry.id   fab460b056dec50c4b94428da88e5d8b
#
_cell.length_a   1.000
_cell.length_b   1.000
_cell.length_c   1.000
_cell.angle_alpha   90.00
_cell.angle_beta   90.00
_cell.angle_gamma   90.00
#
_symmetry.space_group_name_H-M   'P 1'
#
loop_
_entity.id
_entity.type
_entity.pdbx_description
1 polymer ?
#
loop_
_entity_poly.entity_id
_entity_poly.type
_entity_poly.pdbx_seq_one_letter_code
_entity_poly.pdbx_strand_id
1 'polypeptide(L)'
;VLLRVLIRRGIESPEQLEDIGINVYASIPVAETYAQKTDQNKKWLGKGLKDIHSFLAVENPADIAIEAIRGLRTSLHFAMMEARNNILMISGASPNAGKTFVSTNLAAIITQTGKKVLFIDTDMRKGYT
;
A
#
# COMPACT_ATOMS: atom_id res chain seq x y z
N VAL A 1 -5.37 -31.14 -6.99
CA VAL A 1 -4.81 -29.77 -7.09
C VAL A 1 -5.92 -28.72 -6.99
N LEU A 2 -7.04 -28.88 -7.70
CA LEU A 2 -8.21 -27.98 -7.65
C LEU A 2 -8.83 -27.85 -6.25
N LEU A 3 -8.97 -28.96 -5.51
CA LEU A 3 -9.52 -28.97 -4.14
C LEU A 3 -8.65 -28.16 -3.15
N ARG A 4 -7.32 -28.16 -3.36
CA ARG A 4 -6.37 -27.42 -2.51
C ARG A 4 -6.43 -25.91 -2.71
N VAL A 5 -6.81 -25.45 -3.92
CA VAL A 5 -7.02 -24.04 -4.23
C VAL A 5 -8.33 -23.54 -3.65
N LEU A 6 -9.37 -24.37 -3.63
CA LEU A 6 -10.68 -24.07 -3.02
C LEU A 6 -10.63 -24.00 -1.48
N ILE A 7 -9.69 -24.71 -0.83
CA ILE A 7 -9.57 -24.77 0.64
C ILE A 7 -8.61 -23.69 1.18
N ARG A 8 -7.71 -23.15 0.38
CA ARG A 8 -6.84 -22.04 0.77
C ARG A 8 -7.52 -20.70 0.49
N ARG A 9 -8.52 -20.37 1.28
CA ARG A 9 -9.05 -19.02 1.33
C ARG A 9 -8.03 -18.14 2.06
N GLY A 10 -7.53 -17.11 1.38
CA GLY A 10 -6.81 -16.03 2.03
C GLY A 10 -7.76 -15.21 2.91
N ILE A 11 -7.24 -14.15 3.53
CA ILE A 11 -8.06 -13.20 4.27
C ILE A 11 -8.91 -12.44 3.24
N GLU A 12 -10.24 -12.53 3.38
CA GLU A 12 -11.20 -11.93 2.46
C GLU A 12 -11.82 -10.65 3.04
N SER A 13 -11.78 -10.48 4.37
CA SER A 13 -12.35 -9.30 5.01
C SER A 13 -11.53 -8.82 6.21
N PRO A 14 -11.58 -7.51 6.55
CA PRO A 14 -10.91 -6.94 7.71
C PRO A 14 -11.34 -7.59 9.04
N GLU A 15 -12.62 -7.95 9.17
CA GLU A 15 -13.20 -8.54 10.38
C GLU A 15 -12.49 -9.82 10.79
N GLN A 16 -12.03 -10.63 9.83
CA GLN A 16 -11.28 -11.85 10.09
C GLN A 16 -9.95 -11.60 10.84
N LEU A 17 -9.35 -10.43 10.63
CA LEU A 17 -8.14 -10.01 11.34
C LEU A 17 -8.48 -9.48 12.74
N GLU A 18 -9.56 -8.73 12.85
CA GLU A 18 -10.03 -8.17 14.13
C GLU A 18 -10.47 -9.28 15.09
N ASP A 19 -11.11 -10.34 14.59
CA ASP A 19 -11.53 -11.51 15.36
C ASP A 19 -10.34 -12.23 16.03
N ILE A 20 -9.16 -12.17 15.44
CA ILE A 20 -7.92 -12.73 16.02
C ILE A 20 -7.08 -11.70 16.79
N GLY A 21 -7.63 -10.52 17.04
CA GLY A 21 -7.00 -9.48 17.85
C GLY A 21 -6.01 -8.59 17.11
N ILE A 22 -6.04 -8.56 15.77
CA ILE A 22 -5.20 -7.65 14.96
C ILE A 22 -6.03 -6.41 14.61
N ASN A 23 -5.60 -5.25 15.04
CA ASN A 23 -6.24 -3.99 14.70
C ASN A 23 -6.08 -3.67 13.22
N VAL A 24 -7.17 -3.41 12.51
CA VAL A 24 -7.17 -2.97 11.12
C VAL A 24 -7.33 -1.45 11.06
N TYR A 25 -6.30 -0.75 10.62
CA TYR A 25 -6.31 0.72 10.51
C TYR A 25 -6.88 1.22 9.19
N ALA A 26 -6.73 0.46 8.12
CA ALA A 26 -7.31 0.78 6.81
C ALA A 26 -7.33 -0.46 5.91
N SER A 27 -8.32 -0.48 5.00
CA SER A 27 -8.35 -1.39 3.85
C SER A 27 -8.08 -0.55 2.60
N ILE A 28 -7.02 -0.90 1.86
CA ILE A 28 -6.57 -0.14 0.70
C ILE A 28 -6.87 -0.96 -0.55
N PRO A 29 -7.82 -0.54 -1.39
CA PRO A 29 -8.14 -1.22 -2.63
C PRO A 29 -7.00 -1.09 -3.65
N VAL A 30 -7.03 -1.94 -4.68
CA VAL A 30 -6.14 -1.79 -5.82
C VAL A 30 -6.49 -0.49 -6.55
N ALA A 31 -5.49 0.34 -6.83
CA ALA A 31 -5.70 1.62 -7.50
C ALA A 31 -6.32 1.41 -8.89
N GLU A 32 -7.34 2.20 -9.23
CA GLU A 32 -8.06 2.12 -10.51
C GLU A 32 -7.15 2.33 -11.71
N THR A 33 -6.21 3.24 -11.59
CA THR A 33 -5.19 3.53 -12.62
C THR A 33 -4.36 2.31 -12.98
N TYR A 34 -4.08 1.42 -12.02
CA TYR A 34 -3.36 0.16 -12.28
C TYR A 34 -4.27 -0.91 -12.87
N ALA A 35 -5.53 -0.99 -12.45
CA ALA A 35 -6.50 -1.93 -13.01
C ALA A 35 -6.73 -1.66 -14.51
N GLN A 36 -6.88 -0.40 -14.92
CA GLN A 36 -7.04 -0.01 -16.32
C GLN A 36 -5.79 -0.25 -17.16
N LYS A 37 -4.58 0.04 -16.64
CA LYS A 37 -3.32 -0.23 -17.36
C LYS A 37 -3.09 -1.73 -17.58
N THR A 38 -3.52 -2.59 -16.65
CA THR A 38 -3.36 -4.05 -16.76
C THR A 38 -4.23 -4.63 -17.89
N ASP A 39 -5.42 -4.11 -18.11
CA ASP A 39 -6.31 -4.58 -19.18
C ASP A 39 -5.85 -4.14 -20.58
N GLN A 40 -5.27 -2.95 -20.72
CA GLN A 40 -4.77 -2.46 -22.00
C GLN A 40 -3.41 -3.08 -22.40
N ASN A 41 -2.58 -3.48 -21.44
CA ASN A 41 -1.22 -3.98 -21.69
C ASN A 41 -1.10 -5.49 -21.91
N LYS A 42 -2.19 -6.25 -21.98
CA LYS A 42 -2.12 -7.65 -22.44
C LYS A 42 -1.59 -7.81 -23.88
N LYS A 43 -1.47 -6.73 -24.66
CA LYS A 43 -0.94 -6.73 -26.04
C LYS A 43 0.50 -6.26 -26.18
N TRP A 44 1.17 -5.79 -25.13
CA TRP A 44 2.53 -5.23 -25.21
C TRP A 44 3.44 -5.74 -24.07
N LEU A 45 3.66 -7.04 -24.04
CA LEU A 45 4.69 -7.68 -23.20
C LEU A 45 6.10 -7.30 -23.69
N GLY A 46 6.58 -6.12 -23.35
CA GLY A 46 7.94 -5.78 -23.76
C GLY A 46 8.57 -4.51 -23.18
N LYS A 47 7.82 -3.60 -22.57
CA LYS A 47 8.42 -2.35 -22.11
C LYS A 47 7.76 -1.85 -20.82
N GLY A 48 8.48 -2.02 -19.69
CA GLY A 48 8.43 -1.08 -18.60
C GLY A 48 7.47 -1.36 -17.47
N LEU A 49 7.75 -2.37 -16.65
CA LEU A 49 7.41 -2.38 -15.22
C LEU A 49 8.12 -1.24 -14.43
N LYS A 50 8.65 -0.23 -15.14
CA LYS A 50 9.39 0.88 -14.53
C LYS A 50 8.53 1.96 -13.91
N ASP A 51 7.22 1.98 -14.19
CA ASP A 51 6.33 3.07 -13.73
C ASP A 51 5.43 2.68 -12.55
N ILE A 52 5.71 1.55 -11.88
CA ILE A 52 4.93 1.11 -10.71
C ILE A 52 5.21 1.99 -9.48
N HIS A 53 6.22 2.85 -9.56
CA HIS A 53 6.64 3.75 -8.48
C HIS A 53 6.11 5.18 -8.62
N SER A 54 5.14 5.39 -9.50
CA SER A 54 4.54 6.71 -9.62
C SER A 54 3.88 7.10 -8.29
N PHE A 55 4.18 8.30 -7.83
CA PHE A 55 3.49 8.89 -6.68
C PHE A 55 2.05 9.19 -7.06
N LEU A 56 1.20 8.15 -7.04
CA LEU A 56 -0.20 8.27 -7.42
C LEU A 56 -0.92 9.36 -6.61
N ALA A 57 -0.48 9.60 -5.37
CA ALA A 57 -0.94 10.70 -4.54
C ALA A 57 -0.71 12.09 -5.17
N VAL A 58 0.22 12.21 -6.12
CA VAL A 58 0.51 13.43 -6.87
C VAL A 58 -0.15 13.40 -8.25
N GLU A 59 -0.10 12.26 -8.94
CA GLU A 59 -0.60 12.12 -10.31
C GLU A 59 -2.13 12.04 -10.38
N ASN A 60 -2.73 11.28 -9.48
CA ASN A 60 -4.19 11.13 -9.38
C ASN A 60 -4.64 11.14 -7.90
N PRO A 61 -4.71 12.31 -7.28
CA PRO A 61 -5.06 12.44 -5.87
C PRO A 61 -6.50 12.03 -5.55
N ALA A 62 -7.36 11.85 -6.55
CA ALA A 62 -8.76 11.43 -6.40
C ALA A 62 -8.96 9.91 -6.50
N ASP A 63 -7.89 9.14 -6.73
CA ASP A 63 -7.97 7.68 -6.77
C ASP A 63 -8.43 7.13 -5.41
N ILE A 64 -9.33 6.13 -5.45
CA ILE A 64 -9.91 5.53 -4.24
C ILE A 64 -8.85 4.92 -3.31
N ALA A 65 -7.74 4.41 -3.87
CA ALA A 65 -6.63 3.92 -3.07
C ALA A 65 -5.93 5.06 -2.31
N ILE A 66 -5.82 6.24 -2.93
CA ILE A 66 -5.21 7.42 -2.30
C ILE A 66 -6.10 7.96 -1.18
N GLU A 67 -7.41 7.96 -1.37
CA GLU A 67 -8.35 8.31 -0.29
C GLU A 67 -8.25 7.34 0.89
N ALA A 68 -8.11 6.04 0.63
CA ALA A 68 -7.89 5.05 1.67
C ALA A 68 -6.56 5.29 2.42
N ILE A 69 -5.49 5.69 1.73
CA ILE A 69 -4.20 6.03 2.35
C ILE A 69 -4.29 7.33 3.16
N ARG A 70 -5.11 8.30 2.75
CA ARG A 70 -5.41 9.49 3.58
C ARG A 70 -6.12 9.11 4.87
N GLY A 71 -7.09 8.19 4.80
CA GLY A 71 -7.71 7.60 5.98
C GLY A 71 -6.70 6.91 6.89
N LEU A 72 -5.80 6.10 6.32
CA LEU A 72 -4.69 5.46 7.04
C LEU A 72 -3.81 6.49 7.75
N ARG A 73 -3.43 7.59 7.07
CA ARG A 73 -2.65 8.67 7.72
C ARG A 73 -3.35 9.21 8.96
N THR A 74 -4.66 9.40 8.89
CA THR A 74 -5.45 9.91 10.02
C THR A 74 -5.46 8.91 11.17
N SER A 75 -5.72 7.64 10.89
CA SER A 75 -5.68 6.57 11.91
C SER A 75 -4.30 6.45 12.55
N LEU A 76 -3.23 6.50 11.73
CA LEU A 76 -1.85 6.47 12.23
C LEU A 76 -1.51 7.70 13.08
N HIS A 77 -2.03 8.87 12.73
CA HIS A 77 -1.82 10.08 13.55
C HIS A 77 -2.29 9.86 14.98
N PHE A 78 -3.47 9.32 15.17
CA PHE A 78 -4.01 9.00 16.50
C PHE A 78 -3.20 7.89 17.18
N ALA A 79 -2.89 6.81 16.46
CA ALA A 79 -2.11 5.70 17.02
C ALA A 79 -0.70 6.14 17.45
N MET A 80 -0.09 7.10 16.75
CA MET A 80 1.25 7.61 17.05
C MET A 80 1.27 8.71 18.11
N MET A 81 0.13 9.23 18.57
CA MET A 81 0.10 10.23 19.64
C MET A 81 0.71 9.71 20.94
N GLU A 82 0.61 8.42 21.22
CA GLU A 82 1.19 7.76 22.38
C GLU A 82 2.59 7.20 22.11
N ALA A 83 3.07 7.27 20.87
CA ALA A 83 4.38 6.74 20.50
C ALA A 83 5.50 7.65 21.00
N ARG A 84 6.60 7.02 21.45
CA ARG A 84 7.77 7.75 21.96
C ARG A 84 8.66 8.34 20.86
N ASN A 85 8.40 8.01 19.61
CA ASN A 85 9.17 8.47 18.45
C ASN A 85 8.26 8.59 17.22
N ASN A 86 8.80 9.16 16.14
CA ASN A 86 8.11 9.36 14.86
C ASN A 86 8.62 8.37 13.80
N ILE A 87 8.96 7.15 14.18
CA ILE A 87 9.44 6.12 13.27
C ILE A 87 8.30 5.18 12.94
N LEU A 88 8.01 5.02 11.65
CA LEU A 88 7.02 4.08 11.13
C LEU A 88 7.73 3.04 10.28
N MET A 89 7.58 1.77 10.64
CA MET A 89 8.07 0.65 9.84
C MET A 89 6.89 -0.01 9.12
N ILE A 90 7.03 -0.19 7.80
CA ILE A 90 6.04 -0.88 6.97
C ILE A 90 6.60 -2.22 6.52
N SER A 91 5.93 -3.28 6.90
CA SER A 91 6.29 -4.66 6.54
C SER A 91 5.10 -5.35 5.86
N GLY A 92 5.30 -6.55 5.33
CA GLY A 92 4.23 -7.32 4.72
C GLY A 92 4.56 -8.80 4.68
N ALA A 93 3.51 -9.61 4.82
CA ALA A 93 3.60 -11.07 4.90
C ALA A 93 4.06 -11.74 3.61
N SER A 94 3.91 -11.08 2.45
CA SER A 94 4.25 -11.67 1.15
C SER A 94 4.89 -10.66 0.21
N PRO A 95 5.65 -11.13 -0.79
CA PRO A 95 6.03 -10.31 -1.93
C PRO A 95 4.78 -9.76 -2.65
N ASN A 96 4.90 -8.59 -3.24
CA ASN A 96 3.83 -7.92 -3.99
C ASN A 96 2.57 -7.58 -3.17
N ALA A 97 2.67 -7.53 -1.84
CA ALA A 97 1.57 -7.12 -0.95
C ALA A 97 1.28 -5.60 -0.99
N GLY A 98 1.89 -4.85 -1.90
CA GLY A 98 1.68 -3.40 -2.03
C GLY A 98 2.46 -2.53 -1.05
N LYS A 99 3.43 -3.08 -0.32
CA LYS A 99 4.22 -2.33 0.69
C LYS A 99 4.81 -1.03 0.15
N THR A 100 5.55 -1.12 -0.94
CA THR A 100 6.21 0.04 -1.57
C THR A 100 5.18 1.06 -2.04
N PHE A 101 4.09 0.62 -2.68
CA PHE A 101 3.01 1.50 -3.11
C PHE A 101 2.40 2.27 -1.93
N VAL A 102 2.06 1.58 -0.85
CA VAL A 102 1.45 2.21 0.34
C VAL A 102 2.44 3.15 1.02
N SER A 103 3.69 2.71 1.22
CA SER A 103 4.69 3.50 1.94
C SER A 103 5.09 4.77 1.20
N THR A 104 5.30 4.72 -0.11
CA THR A 104 5.68 5.90 -0.92
C THR A 104 4.52 6.90 -1.00
N ASN A 105 3.29 6.44 -1.24
CA ASN A 105 2.13 7.33 -1.29
C ASN A 105 1.77 7.90 0.08
N LEU A 106 1.92 7.13 1.16
CA LEU A 106 1.74 7.64 2.53
C LEU A 106 2.78 8.73 2.85
N ALA A 107 4.04 8.52 2.50
CA ALA A 107 5.09 9.53 2.67
C ALA A 107 4.75 10.82 1.88
N ALA A 108 4.31 10.70 0.63
CA ALA A 108 3.88 11.84 -0.18
C ALA A 108 2.70 12.60 0.47
N ILE A 109 1.70 11.88 0.96
CA ILE A 109 0.53 12.48 1.63
C ILE A 109 0.93 13.19 2.94
N ILE A 110 1.88 12.64 3.70
CA ILE A 110 2.37 13.28 4.92
C ILE A 110 3.14 14.56 4.57
N THR A 111 3.96 14.57 3.52
CA THR A 111 4.69 15.78 3.10
C THR A 111 3.76 16.89 2.63
N GLN A 112 2.62 16.56 2.01
CA GLN A 112 1.59 17.54 1.63
C GLN A 112 1.03 18.32 2.82
N THR A 113 1.15 17.81 4.05
CA THR A 113 0.78 18.53 5.28
C THR A 113 1.89 19.45 5.81
N GLY A 114 2.97 19.68 5.07
CA GLY A 114 4.11 20.51 5.47
C GLY A 114 5.12 19.80 6.39
N LYS A 115 4.95 18.52 6.67
CA LYS A 115 5.89 17.74 7.48
C LYS A 115 7.07 17.25 6.63
N LYS A 116 8.25 17.21 7.22
CA LYS A 116 9.44 16.60 6.59
C LYS A 116 9.42 15.10 6.84
N VAL A 117 9.58 14.30 5.78
CA VAL A 117 9.61 12.83 5.84
C VAL A 117 10.94 12.35 5.28
N LEU A 118 11.62 11.48 6.04
CA LEU A 118 12.73 10.69 5.53
C LEU A 118 12.18 9.30 5.18
N PHE A 119 12.25 8.94 3.91
CA PHE A 119 11.87 7.62 3.42
C PHE A 119 13.14 6.77 3.25
N ILE A 120 13.15 5.57 3.81
CA ILE A 120 14.27 4.64 3.72
C ILE A 120 13.75 3.30 3.20
N ASP A 121 14.22 2.90 2.02
CA ASP A 121 13.96 1.55 1.51
C ASP A 121 15.00 0.57 2.10
N THR A 122 14.50 -0.41 2.83
CA THR A 122 15.30 -1.47 3.43
C THR A 122 15.13 -2.83 2.74
N ASP A 123 14.42 -2.88 1.59
CA ASP A 123 14.31 -4.12 0.80
C ASP A 123 15.57 -4.34 -0.05
N MET A 124 16.62 -4.84 0.58
CA MET A 124 17.93 -5.09 -0.02
C MET A 124 17.91 -6.15 -1.14
N ARG A 125 16.78 -6.83 -1.36
CA ARG A 125 16.67 -7.91 -2.36
C ARG A 125 16.42 -7.40 -3.76
N LYS A 126 15.72 -6.29 -3.90
CA LYS A 126 15.27 -5.80 -5.22
C LYS A 126 15.58 -4.33 -5.51
N GLY A 127 15.81 -3.49 -4.49
CA GLY A 127 16.22 -2.09 -4.65
C GLY A 127 15.33 -1.30 -5.63
N TYR A 128 14.04 -1.17 -5.34
CA TYR A 128 13.06 -0.59 -6.28
C TYR A 128 12.72 0.89 -6.04
N THR A 129 13.36 1.55 -5.13
CA THR A 129 13.10 2.97 -4.87
C THR A 129 14.19 3.86 -5.40
#